data_77c7b49bcba98e667a2e686ba55232cb
#
_entry.id   77c7b49bcba98e667a2e686ba55232cb
#
_cell.length_a   1.000
_cell.length_b   1.000
_cell.length_c   1.000
_cell.angle_alpha   90.00
_cell.angle_beta   90.00
_cell.angle_gamma   90.00
#
_symmetry.space_group_name_H-M   'P 1'
#
loop_
_entity.id
_entity.type
_entity.pdbx_description
1 polymer ?
#
loop_
_entity_poly.entity_id
_entity_poly.type
_entity_poly.pdbx_seq_one_letter_code
_entity_poly.pdbx_strand_id
1 'polypeptide(L)'
;GIRLMEVLDEQGETLPDLEICIFGGEPFSDALKNKLAERLGVDVFDIYGTTETGGVGTLGMDCPAHQGIHVWEDHYIIEIIDPATGEPVDDGADGELVATALTREALPAIRFRTGDITRVLSRDRCECGRTHARIAPIVGRADEMLAIKGVTFFPKEIEEVLLETPGVGSNYQILIEDADGLKEITVNVEMEVEKNKANVMNHLRDRFGLSFKVHVFAPGKLSRPEGAKVQRVIHRKREK
;
A
#
# COMPACT_ATOMS: atom_id res chain seq x y z
N GLY A 1 3.14 -7.99 10.07
CA GLY A 1 3.53 -6.92 11.00
C GLY A 1 2.41 -6.61 11.99
N ILE A 2 1.22 -6.26 11.54
CA ILE A 2 0.08 -5.90 12.41
C ILE A 2 -0.22 -6.99 13.43
N ARG A 3 -0.36 -8.26 12.97
CA ARG A 3 -0.68 -9.35 13.90
C ARG A 3 0.43 -9.60 14.91
N LEU A 4 1.68 -9.38 14.53
CA LEU A 4 2.82 -9.49 15.45
C LEU A 4 2.70 -8.45 16.57
N MET A 5 2.45 -7.18 16.24
CA MET A 5 2.27 -6.13 17.23
C MET A 5 1.12 -6.46 18.21
N GLU A 6 -0.03 -6.91 17.70
CA GLU A 6 -1.18 -7.27 18.53
C GLU A 6 -0.87 -8.41 19.50
N VAL A 7 -0.19 -9.47 19.03
CA VAL A 7 0.19 -10.60 19.90
C VAL A 7 1.16 -10.16 20.98
N LEU A 8 2.13 -9.30 20.64
CA LEU A 8 3.07 -8.76 21.62
C LEU A 8 2.37 -7.86 22.66
N ASP A 9 1.36 -7.08 22.21
CA ASP A 9 0.55 -6.28 23.12
C ASP A 9 -0.32 -7.15 24.04
N GLU A 10 -0.95 -8.20 23.50
CA GLU A 10 -1.77 -9.16 24.27
C GLU A 10 -0.95 -9.90 25.33
N GLN A 11 0.33 -10.19 25.04
CA GLN A 11 1.22 -10.96 25.90
C GLN A 11 2.09 -10.08 26.82
N GLY A 12 2.14 -8.78 26.58
CA GLY A 12 3.02 -7.85 27.27
C GLY A 12 4.50 -8.09 26.96
N GLU A 13 4.80 -8.65 25.78
CA GLU A 13 6.14 -9.04 25.37
C GLU A 13 6.78 -8.03 24.40
N THR A 14 8.10 -8.11 24.29
CA THR A 14 8.91 -7.34 23.34
C THR A 14 9.90 -8.26 22.62
N LEU A 15 10.47 -7.80 21.52
CA LEU A 15 11.48 -8.51 20.75
C LEU A 15 12.80 -7.72 20.74
N PRO A 16 13.57 -7.72 21.84
CA PRO A 16 14.73 -6.84 22.00
C PRO A 16 15.87 -7.13 21.01
N ASP A 17 15.94 -8.34 20.46
CA ASP A 17 16.96 -8.74 19.50
C ASP A 17 16.53 -8.53 18.04
N LEU A 18 15.31 -8.08 17.80
CA LEU A 18 14.81 -7.77 16.47
C LEU A 18 15.22 -6.34 16.08
N GLU A 19 16.09 -6.21 15.08
CA GLU A 19 16.63 -4.92 14.63
C GLU A 19 16.02 -4.48 13.31
N ILE A 20 15.67 -5.40 12.43
CA ILE A 20 15.23 -5.11 11.05
C ILE A 20 13.98 -5.92 10.72
N CYS A 21 13.02 -5.23 10.10
CA CYS A 21 11.89 -5.86 9.44
C CYS A 21 11.88 -5.54 7.95
N ILE A 22 11.63 -6.55 7.12
CA ILE A 22 11.52 -6.41 5.68
C ILE A 22 10.11 -6.84 5.28
N PHE A 23 9.38 -5.95 4.62
CA PHE A 23 8.02 -6.22 4.17
C PHE A 23 7.91 -6.05 2.65
N GLY A 24 7.00 -6.80 2.05
CA GLY A 24 6.70 -6.71 0.62
C GLY A 24 5.56 -7.64 0.24
N GLY A 25 5.17 -7.61 -1.04
CA GLY A 25 4.09 -8.42 -1.59
C GLY A 25 2.72 -7.80 -1.48
N GLU A 26 2.54 -6.78 -0.65
CA GLU A 26 1.35 -5.93 -0.58
C GLU A 26 1.78 -4.48 -0.40
N PRO A 27 1.10 -3.50 -1.03
CA PRO A 27 1.33 -2.11 -0.72
C PRO A 27 1.02 -1.84 0.76
N PHE A 28 1.90 -1.13 1.46
CA PHE A 28 1.60 -0.64 2.80
C PHE A 28 1.99 0.83 2.93
N SER A 29 1.28 1.54 3.81
CA SER A 29 1.43 2.97 3.95
C SER A 29 2.64 3.35 4.79
N ASP A 30 3.16 4.56 4.61
CA ASP A 30 4.20 5.11 5.48
C ASP A 30 3.71 5.20 6.94
N ALA A 31 2.42 5.48 7.17
CA ALA A 31 1.81 5.46 8.48
C ALA A 31 1.94 4.08 9.16
N LEU A 32 1.69 2.99 8.41
CA LEU A 32 1.88 1.64 8.92
C LEU A 32 3.35 1.30 9.14
N LYS A 33 4.24 1.71 8.22
CA LYS A 33 5.69 1.57 8.35
C LYS A 33 6.19 2.20 9.64
N ASN A 34 5.82 3.45 9.88
CA ASN A 34 6.22 4.21 11.07
C ASN A 34 5.66 3.58 12.34
N LYS A 35 4.40 3.15 12.34
CA LYS A 35 3.77 2.47 13.47
C LYS A 35 4.48 1.17 13.84
N LEU A 36 4.89 0.38 12.84
CA LEU A 36 5.67 -0.85 13.03
C LEU A 36 7.05 -0.55 13.60
N ALA A 37 7.77 0.42 13.01
CA ALA A 37 9.09 0.83 13.46
C ALA A 37 9.07 1.30 14.92
N GLU A 38 8.12 2.17 15.27
CA GLU A 38 7.98 2.70 16.63
C GLU A 38 7.62 1.60 17.64
N ARG A 39 6.60 0.76 17.32
CA ARG A 39 6.11 -0.26 18.28
C ARG A 39 7.10 -1.40 18.51
N LEU A 40 7.82 -1.81 17.48
CA LEU A 40 8.78 -2.92 17.54
C LEU A 40 10.21 -2.46 17.85
N GLY A 41 10.51 -1.17 17.73
CA GLY A 41 11.86 -0.63 17.91
C GLY A 41 12.83 -1.04 16.80
N VAL A 42 12.34 -1.22 15.56
CA VAL A 42 13.07 -1.80 14.43
C VAL A 42 13.19 -0.82 13.27
N ASP A 43 14.17 -1.05 12.39
CA ASP A 43 14.21 -0.42 11.08
C ASP A 43 13.36 -1.23 10.08
N VAL A 44 12.50 -0.54 9.31
CA VAL A 44 11.52 -1.17 8.41
C VAL A 44 11.84 -0.87 6.97
N PHE A 45 12.11 -1.91 6.19
CA PHE A 45 12.43 -1.81 4.78
C PHE A 45 11.29 -2.35 3.91
N ASP A 46 11.06 -1.66 2.79
CA ASP A 46 10.14 -2.10 1.75
C ASP A 46 10.90 -2.84 0.65
N ILE A 47 10.35 -3.96 0.17
CA ILE A 47 10.85 -4.70 -0.98
C ILE A 47 9.76 -4.86 -2.02
N TYR A 48 10.14 -4.71 -3.28
CA TYR A 48 9.20 -4.78 -4.39
C TYR A 48 9.60 -5.85 -5.41
N GLY A 49 8.60 -6.53 -5.94
CA GLY A 49 8.72 -7.50 -7.02
C GLY A 49 7.43 -8.28 -7.21
N THR A 50 7.25 -8.84 -8.39
CA THR A 50 6.10 -9.66 -8.76
C THR A 50 6.54 -11.08 -9.07
N THR A 51 5.61 -12.03 -9.07
CA THR A 51 5.91 -13.43 -9.44
C THR A 51 6.51 -13.49 -10.84
N GLU A 52 6.01 -12.69 -11.76
CA GLU A 52 6.43 -12.63 -13.16
C GLU A 52 7.85 -12.08 -13.31
N THR A 53 8.29 -11.22 -12.39
CA THR A 53 9.65 -10.70 -12.35
C THR A 53 10.60 -11.54 -11.50
N GLY A 54 10.12 -12.63 -10.88
CA GLY A 54 10.95 -13.59 -10.13
C GLY A 54 10.61 -13.70 -8.66
N GLY A 55 9.65 -12.93 -8.16
CA GLY A 55 9.17 -12.98 -6.78
C GLY A 55 9.36 -11.68 -6.00
N VAL A 56 9.05 -11.74 -4.74
CA VAL A 56 9.14 -10.58 -3.82
C VAL A 56 10.59 -10.10 -3.71
N GLY A 57 10.81 -8.79 -3.82
CA GLY A 57 12.15 -8.18 -3.70
C GLY A 57 13.04 -8.28 -4.94
N THR A 58 12.58 -8.94 -6.01
CA THR A 58 13.40 -9.14 -7.20
C THR A 58 13.55 -7.90 -8.07
N LEU A 59 12.63 -6.94 -8.01
CA LEU A 59 12.72 -5.68 -8.74
C LEU A 59 13.48 -4.60 -7.97
N GLY A 60 13.35 -4.56 -6.66
CA GLY A 60 14.01 -3.53 -5.89
C GLY A 60 13.80 -3.62 -4.39
N MET A 61 14.53 -2.77 -3.66
CA MET A 61 14.50 -2.69 -2.21
C MET A 61 14.80 -1.28 -1.72
N ASP A 62 14.17 -0.87 -0.64
CA ASP A 62 14.50 0.31 0.13
C ASP A 62 15.94 0.23 0.70
N CYS A 63 16.44 1.33 1.23
CA CYS A 63 17.78 1.40 1.83
C CYS A 63 17.71 2.23 3.13
N PRO A 64 18.77 2.24 3.95
CA PRO A 64 18.78 3.01 5.21
C PRO A 64 18.50 4.50 5.10
N ALA A 65 18.55 5.07 3.89
CA ALA A 65 18.16 6.47 3.67
C ALA A 65 16.63 6.67 3.55
N HIS A 66 15.86 5.59 3.37
CA HIS A 66 14.39 5.58 3.22
C HIS A 66 13.86 6.60 2.20
N GLN A 67 14.60 6.77 1.10
CA GLN A 67 14.27 7.73 0.03
C GLN A 67 13.68 7.05 -1.21
N GLY A 68 12.96 5.96 -1.02
CA GLY A 68 12.32 5.15 -2.06
C GLY A 68 13.03 3.81 -2.32
N ILE A 69 12.42 3.02 -3.19
CA ILE A 69 12.86 1.67 -3.54
C ILE A 69 13.88 1.76 -4.68
N HIS A 70 15.12 1.32 -4.43
CA HIS A 70 16.14 1.19 -5.48
C HIS A 70 15.76 0.05 -6.41
N VAL A 71 15.71 0.31 -7.71
CA VAL A 71 15.49 -0.71 -8.74
C VAL A 71 16.82 -1.35 -9.12
N TRP A 72 16.85 -2.67 -9.28
CA TRP A 72 18.04 -3.40 -9.73
C TRP A 72 18.24 -3.23 -11.24
N GLU A 73 18.82 -2.08 -11.66
CA GLU A 73 19.00 -1.71 -13.08
C GLU A 73 20.03 -2.57 -13.83
N ASP A 74 20.81 -3.37 -13.12
CA ASP A 74 21.63 -4.44 -13.68
C ASP A 74 20.83 -5.69 -14.09
N HIS A 75 19.61 -5.84 -13.58
CA HIS A 75 18.71 -6.96 -13.87
C HIS A 75 17.45 -6.54 -14.60
N TYR A 76 17.03 -5.28 -14.50
CA TYR A 76 15.76 -4.79 -15.07
C TYR A 76 15.90 -3.40 -15.68
N ILE A 77 15.26 -3.22 -16.84
CA ILE A 77 14.88 -1.90 -17.33
C ILE A 77 13.46 -1.63 -16.84
N ILE A 78 13.24 -0.46 -16.25
CA ILE A 78 11.90 0.00 -15.87
C ILE A 78 11.48 1.20 -16.72
N GLU A 79 10.18 1.23 -17.01
CA GLU A 79 9.48 2.35 -17.62
C GLU A 79 8.28 2.67 -16.75
N ILE A 80 7.91 3.94 -16.64
CA ILE A 80 6.64 4.37 -16.05
C ILE A 80 5.79 4.91 -17.19
N ILE A 81 4.60 4.33 -17.36
CA ILE A 81 3.72 4.65 -18.48
C ILE A 81 2.33 5.10 -17.99
N ASP A 82 1.66 5.91 -18.79
CA ASP A 82 0.23 6.14 -18.63
C ASP A 82 -0.53 4.82 -18.89
N PRO A 83 -1.29 4.30 -17.93
CA PRO A 83 -1.97 3.00 -18.08
C PRO A 83 -3.02 2.98 -19.19
N ALA A 84 -3.58 4.13 -19.57
CA ALA A 84 -4.62 4.25 -20.61
C ALA A 84 -4.03 4.32 -22.01
N THR A 85 -2.93 5.07 -22.21
CA THR A 85 -2.32 5.28 -23.52
C THR A 85 -1.15 4.33 -23.79
N GLY A 86 -0.47 3.85 -22.74
CA GLY A 86 0.75 3.05 -22.84
C GLY A 86 2.00 3.87 -23.16
N GLU A 87 1.89 5.20 -23.21
CA GLU A 87 3.01 6.10 -23.47
C GLU A 87 3.81 6.39 -22.18
N PRO A 88 5.14 6.55 -22.27
CA PRO A 88 5.95 6.92 -21.13
C PRO A 88 5.53 8.26 -20.52
N VAL A 89 5.64 8.37 -19.20
CA VAL A 89 5.43 9.63 -18.48
C VAL A 89 6.76 10.18 -17.98
N ASP A 90 6.80 11.47 -17.69
CA ASP A 90 8.00 12.13 -17.14
C ASP A 90 8.30 11.64 -15.72
N ASP A 91 9.60 11.67 -15.34
CA ASP A 91 10.02 11.38 -13.97
C ASP A 91 9.29 12.30 -12.98
N GLY A 92 8.78 11.71 -11.91
CA GLY A 92 7.94 12.39 -10.90
C GLY A 92 6.44 12.28 -11.15
N ALA A 93 5.99 11.94 -12.35
CA ALA A 93 4.58 11.66 -12.63
C ALA A 93 4.21 10.21 -12.27
N ASP A 94 3.00 10.04 -11.72
CA ASP A 94 2.48 8.71 -11.43
C ASP A 94 2.08 7.98 -12.72
N GLY A 95 2.40 6.68 -12.78
CA GLY A 95 2.04 5.82 -13.88
C GLY A 95 2.23 4.35 -13.54
N GLU A 96 1.88 3.49 -14.48
CA GLU A 96 2.04 2.05 -14.35
C GLU A 96 3.51 1.65 -14.58
N LEU A 97 4.05 0.85 -13.67
CA LEU A 97 5.39 0.30 -13.82
C LEU A 97 5.39 -0.81 -14.85
N VAL A 98 6.30 -0.69 -15.81
CA VAL A 98 6.61 -1.70 -16.83
C VAL A 98 8.04 -2.18 -16.60
N ALA A 99 8.24 -3.49 -16.55
CA ALA A 99 9.54 -4.11 -16.32
C ALA A 99 9.98 -4.96 -17.49
N THR A 100 11.25 -4.80 -17.90
CA THR A 100 11.93 -5.71 -18.84
C THR A 100 13.08 -6.40 -18.13
N ALA A 101 13.02 -7.73 -18.03
CA ALA A 101 14.09 -8.51 -17.43
C ALA A 101 15.26 -8.68 -18.41
N LEU A 102 16.48 -8.38 -17.94
CA LEU A 102 17.72 -8.47 -18.72
C LEU A 102 18.42 -9.84 -18.57
N THR A 103 18.23 -10.50 -17.46
CA THR A 103 19.03 -11.66 -17.05
C THR A 103 18.21 -12.96 -16.91
N ARG A 104 16.88 -12.92 -17.18
CA ARG A 104 16.02 -14.08 -17.01
C ARG A 104 15.89 -14.88 -18.29
N GLU A 105 16.22 -16.17 -18.22
CA GLU A 105 16.07 -17.12 -19.35
C GLU A 105 14.68 -17.75 -19.37
N ALA A 106 14.17 -18.17 -18.20
CA ALA A 106 12.82 -18.69 -18.07
C ALA A 106 11.84 -17.56 -17.77
N LEU A 107 10.72 -17.50 -18.46
CA LEU A 107 9.73 -16.43 -18.39
C LEU A 107 10.39 -15.05 -18.58
N PRO A 108 10.98 -14.77 -19.76
CA PRO A 108 11.58 -13.48 -20.02
C PRO A 108 10.47 -12.42 -20.08
N ALA A 109 10.39 -11.58 -19.05
CA ALA A 109 9.46 -10.46 -19.02
C ALA A 109 10.03 -9.35 -19.93
N ILE A 110 9.41 -9.13 -21.09
CA ILE A 110 9.75 -8.04 -22.01
C ILE A 110 8.60 -7.04 -21.98
N ARG A 111 8.86 -5.82 -21.52
CA ARG A 111 7.85 -4.78 -21.30
C ARG A 111 6.61 -5.33 -20.58
N PHE A 112 6.84 -6.09 -19.51
CA PHE A 112 5.76 -6.65 -18.72
C PHE A 112 5.09 -5.53 -17.91
N ARG A 113 3.81 -5.32 -18.18
CA ARG A 113 2.97 -4.39 -17.44
C ARG A 113 2.58 -5.01 -16.10
N THR A 114 3.06 -4.43 -15.01
CA THR A 114 2.83 -5.00 -13.67
C THR A 114 1.42 -4.72 -13.14
N GLY A 115 0.76 -3.69 -13.65
CA GLY A 115 -0.48 -3.15 -13.12
C GLY A 115 -0.26 -2.25 -11.89
N ASP A 116 0.96 -2.17 -11.37
CA ASP A 116 1.26 -1.40 -10.15
C ASP A 116 1.59 0.06 -10.48
N ILE A 117 1.01 0.99 -9.72
CA ILE A 117 1.20 2.43 -9.90
C ILE A 117 2.29 2.94 -8.98
N THR A 118 3.25 3.63 -9.58
CA THR A 118 4.36 4.29 -8.90
C THR A 118 4.87 5.47 -9.75
N ARG A 119 5.98 6.09 -9.35
CA ARG A 119 6.72 7.11 -10.09
C ARG A 119 8.21 7.01 -9.84
N VAL A 120 9.03 7.51 -10.76
CA VAL A 120 10.46 7.70 -10.50
C VAL A 120 10.62 8.88 -9.55
N LEU A 121 11.30 8.67 -8.42
CA LEU A 121 11.62 9.73 -7.46
C LEU A 121 12.92 10.42 -7.81
N SER A 122 13.92 9.65 -8.21
CA SER A 122 15.24 10.19 -8.56
C SER A 122 16.08 9.15 -9.29
N ARG A 123 16.95 9.64 -10.18
CA ARG A 123 18.04 8.87 -10.83
C ARG A 123 19.40 9.26 -10.30
N ASP A 124 19.46 10.19 -9.36
CA ASP A 124 20.70 10.64 -8.74
C ASP A 124 21.23 9.63 -7.74
N ARG A 125 22.54 9.72 -7.46
CA ARG A 125 23.18 8.91 -6.45
C ARG A 125 22.53 9.12 -5.08
N CYS A 126 22.15 8.03 -4.44
CA CYS A 126 21.58 8.04 -3.10
C CYS A 126 22.65 8.23 -2.03
N GLU A 127 22.26 8.73 -0.85
CA GLU A 127 23.12 8.83 0.33
C GLU A 127 23.68 7.48 0.78
N CYS A 128 22.95 6.38 0.52
CA CYS A 128 23.45 5.02 0.76
C CYS A 128 24.58 4.58 -0.17
N GLY A 129 24.94 5.42 -1.15
CA GLY A 129 26.01 5.20 -2.11
C GLY A 129 25.58 4.54 -3.43
N ARG A 130 24.37 3.99 -3.52
CA ARG A 130 23.84 3.38 -4.75
C ARG A 130 23.53 4.43 -5.81
N THR A 131 23.71 4.04 -7.07
CA THR A 131 23.41 4.87 -8.26
C THR A 131 22.15 4.42 -9.00
N HIS A 132 21.52 3.33 -8.56
CA HIS A 132 20.28 2.83 -9.13
C HIS A 132 19.14 3.84 -8.96
N ALA A 133 18.28 3.97 -9.96
CA ALA A 133 17.06 4.77 -9.88
C ALA A 133 16.20 4.34 -8.68
N ARG A 134 15.52 5.29 -8.11
CA ARG A 134 14.58 5.08 -6.99
C ARG A 134 13.18 5.38 -7.46
N ILE A 135 12.27 4.46 -7.14
CA ILE A 135 10.84 4.62 -7.34
C ILE A 135 10.14 4.86 -6.00
N ALA A 136 8.97 5.50 -6.06
CA ALA A 136 8.10 5.62 -4.89
C ALA A 136 7.58 4.24 -4.45
N PRO A 137 7.21 4.05 -3.18
CA PRO A 137 6.42 2.90 -2.77
C PRO A 137 5.17 2.76 -3.65
N ILE A 138 4.78 1.53 -3.94
CA ILE A 138 3.61 1.27 -4.77
C ILE A 138 2.37 1.90 -4.13
N VAL A 139 1.67 2.73 -4.89
CA VAL A 139 0.45 3.42 -4.45
C VAL A 139 -0.74 2.47 -4.43
N GLY A 140 -0.81 1.58 -5.42
CA GLY A 140 -1.88 0.60 -5.62
C GLY A 140 -1.81 0.02 -7.02
N ARG A 141 -2.81 -0.75 -7.39
CA ARG A 141 -2.91 -1.32 -8.74
C ARG A 141 -3.83 -0.46 -9.61
N ALA A 142 -3.51 -0.34 -10.90
CA ALA A 142 -4.33 0.39 -11.86
C ALA A 142 -5.79 -0.14 -11.91
N ASP A 143 -5.99 -1.45 -11.73
CA ASP A 143 -7.29 -2.11 -11.71
C ASP A 143 -8.04 -1.95 -10.37
N GLU A 144 -7.37 -1.55 -9.29
CA GLU A 144 -7.96 -1.27 -7.97
C GLU A 144 -8.30 0.21 -7.77
N MET A 145 -7.96 1.06 -8.72
CA MET A 145 -8.23 2.49 -8.66
C MET A 145 -9.73 2.77 -8.57
N LEU A 146 -10.11 3.55 -7.60
CA LEU A 146 -11.50 3.93 -7.36
C LEU A 146 -11.76 5.31 -7.98
N ALA A 147 -12.74 5.37 -8.86
CA ALA A 147 -13.24 6.64 -9.40
C ALA A 147 -14.67 6.84 -8.89
N ILE A 148 -14.89 7.82 -8.01
CA ILE A 148 -16.17 8.08 -7.35
C ILE A 148 -16.48 9.56 -7.40
N LYS A 149 -17.60 9.92 -8.02
CA LYS A 149 -18.05 11.32 -8.16
C LYS A 149 -16.97 12.25 -8.73
N GLY A 150 -16.12 11.73 -9.64
CA GLY A 150 -15.05 12.50 -10.27
C GLY A 150 -13.75 12.59 -9.47
N VAL A 151 -13.68 11.98 -8.29
CA VAL A 151 -12.45 11.86 -7.49
C VAL A 151 -11.86 10.48 -7.69
N THR A 152 -10.57 10.43 -8.00
CA THR A 152 -9.81 9.21 -8.20
C THR A 152 -8.84 9.02 -7.04
N PHE A 153 -8.83 7.84 -6.44
CA PHE A 153 -7.94 7.48 -5.33
C PHE A 153 -7.77 5.97 -5.21
N PHE A 154 -6.81 5.55 -4.42
CA PHE A 154 -6.55 4.14 -4.11
C PHE A 154 -7.03 3.78 -2.71
N PRO A 155 -7.43 2.51 -2.48
CA PRO A 155 -7.81 2.05 -1.13
C PRO A 155 -6.75 2.29 -0.06
N LYS A 156 -5.45 2.24 -0.44
CA LYS A 156 -4.33 2.54 0.45
C LYS A 156 -4.39 3.95 1.04
N GLU A 157 -4.85 4.93 0.29
CA GLU A 157 -4.99 6.31 0.78
C GLU A 157 -6.07 6.41 1.88
N ILE A 158 -7.11 5.56 1.83
CA ILE A 158 -8.07 5.44 2.95
C ILE A 158 -7.37 4.85 4.18
N GLU A 159 -6.54 3.82 4.00
CA GLU A 159 -5.74 3.23 5.08
C GLU A 159 -4.89 4.27 5.79
N GLU A 160 -4.19 5.12 5.04
CA GLU A 160 -3.35 6.20 5.58
C GLU A 160 -4.17 7.10 6.52
N VAL A 161 -5.31 7.58 6.05
CA VAL A 161 -6.21 8.43 6.86
C VAL A 161 -6.67 7.71 8.13
N LEU A 162 -7.01 6.41 8.02
CA LEU A 162 -7.46 5.63 9.18
C LEU A 162 -6.35 5.46 10.22
N LEU A 163 -5.14 5.10 9.78
CA LEU A 163 -4.01 4.85 10.68
C LEU A 163 -3.47 6.13 11.33
N GLU A 164 -3.61 7.28 10.68
CA GLU A 164 -3.28 8.59 11.21
C GLU A 164 -4.35 9.13 12.18
N THR A 165 -5.56 8.56 12.16
CA THR A 165 -6.64 9.02 13.04
C THR A 165 -6.49 8.44 14.45
N PRO A 166 -6.32 9.26 15.49
CA PRO A 166 -6.14 8.78 16.86
C PRO A 166 -7.29 7.87 17.34
N GLY A 167 -6.94 6.74 17.96
CA GLY A 167 -7.89 5.77 18.50
C GLY A 167 -8.46 4.78 17.49
N VAL A 168 -8.04 4.86 16.22
CA VAL A 168 -8.37 3.86 15.20
C VAL A 168 -7.43 2.67 15.30
N GLY A 169 -8.00 1.47 15.34
CA GLY A 169 -7.27 0.21 15.33
C GLY A 169 -6.69 -0.11 13.94
N SER A 170 -5.83 -1.12 13.89
CA SER A 170 -5.19 -1.55 12.63
C SER A 170 -6.08 -2.47 11.78
N ASN A 171 -7.23 -2.91 12.33
CA ASN A 171 -8.18 -3.76 11.61
C ASN A 171 -9.31 -2.91 11.03
N TYR A 172 -9.43 -2.93 9.70
CA TYR A 172 -10.45 -2.19 8.97
C TYR A 172 -10.85 -2.95 7.70
N GLN A 173 -11.99 -2.59 7.11
CA GLN A 173 -12.47 -3.08 5.83
C GLN A 173 -13.09 -1.92 5.04
N ILE A 174 -12.86 -1.92 3.74
CA ILE A 174 -13.44 -0.97 2.79
C ILE A 174 -14.44 -1.75 1.94
N LEU A 175 -15.72 -1.46 2.09
CA LEU A 175 -16.78 -2.05 1.27
C LEU A 175 -17.14 -1.08 0.15
N ILE A 176 -17.08 -1.54 -1.08
CA ILE A 176 -17.48 -0.81 -2.27
C ILE A 176 -18.73 -1.46 -2.81
N GLU A 177 -19.83 -0.74 -2.73
CA GLU A 177 -21.13 -1.20 -3.21
C GLU A 177 -21.53 -0.42 -4.47
N ASP A 178 -21.81 -1.15 -5.55
CA ASP A 178 -22.35 -0.55 -6.77
C ASP A 178 -23.89 -0.63 -6.72
N ALA A 179 -24.52 0.53 -6.63
CA ALA A 179 -25.97 0.68 -6.63
C ALA A 179 -26.37 1.53 -7.84
N ASP A 180 -26.84 0.89 -8.91
CA ASP A 180 -27.35 1.53 -10.13
C ASP A 180 -26.37 2.54 -10.77
N GLY A 181 -25.07 2.18 -10.81
CA GLY A 181 -24.00 3.01 -11.36
C GLY A 181 -23.46 4.08 -10.39
N LEU A 182 -23.96 4.12 -9.17
CA LEU A 182 -23.44 4.94 -8.09
C LEU A 182 -22.64 4.06 -7.11
N LYS A 183 -21.34 4.30 -7.05
CA LYS A 183 -20.49 3.62 -6.06
C LYS A 183 -20.63 4.30 -4.70
N GLU A 184 -20.99 3.52 -3.69
CA GLU A 184 -20.96 3.90 -2.28
C GLU A 184 -19.81 3.22 -1.58
N ILE A 185 -19.08 3.97 -0.73
CA ILE A 185 -18.00 3.43 0.09
C ILE A 185 -18.43 3.40 1.55
N THR A 186 -18.28 2.23 2.14
CA THR A 186 -18.45 2.04 3.58
C THR A 186 -17.12 1.60 4.18
N VAL A 187 -16.66 2.32 5.18
CA VAL A 187 -15.45 1.98 5.94
C VAL A 187 -15.88 1.38 7.28
N ASN A 188 -15.52 0.12 7.48
CA ASN A 188 -15.67 -0.55 8.76
C ASN A 188 -14.33 -0.47 9.49
N VAL A 189 -14.31 -0.02 10.73
CA VAL A 189 -13.09 0.24 11.49
C VAL A 189 -13.25 -0.19 12.95
N GLU A 190 -12.21 -0.78 13.54
CA GLU A 190 -12.15 -1.04 14.96
C GLU A 190 -11.65 0.18 15.72
N MET A 191 -12.37 0.56 16.78
CA MET A 191 -12.02 1.68 17.65
C MET A 191 -12.45 1.39 19.09
N GLU A 192 -11.68 1.86 20.06
CA GLU A 192 -12.02 1.70 21.48
C GLU A 192 -13.25 2.53 21.90
N VAL A 193 -13.49 3.67 21.24
CA VAL A 193 -14.55 4.60 21.61
C VAL A 193 -15.28 5.14 20.38
N GLU A 194 -16.59 4.90 20.31
CA GLU A 194 -17.47 5.39 19.23
C GLU A 194 -17.45 6.93 19.05
N LYS A 195 -17.03 7.67 20.08
CA LYS A 195 -16.90 9.15 20.07
C LYS A 195 -15.98 9.67 18.96
N ASN A 196 -15.04 8.85 18.46
CA ASN A 196 -14.10 9.26 17.43
C ASN A 196 -14.60 8.99 16.00
N LYS A 197 -15.79 8.44 15.82
CA LYS A 197 -16.39 8.22 14.50
C LYS A 197 -16.47 9.50 13.67
N ALA A 198 -16.85 10.61 14.29
CA ALA A 198 -16.92 11.91 13.63
C ALA A 198 -15.55 12.37 13.12
N ASN A 199 -14.47 12.08 13.84
CA ASN A 199 -13.11 12.42 13.43
C ASN A 199 -12.71 11.63 12.17
N VAL A 200 -12.97 10.32 12.15
CA VAL A 200 -12.72 9.47 10.95
C VAL A 200 -13.48 10.03 9.74
N MET A 201 -14.78 10.32 9.91
CA MET A 201 -15.60 10.87 8.82
C MET A 201 -15.08 12.22 8.33
N ASN A 202 -14.63 13.09 9.23
CA ASN A 202 -14.09 14.40 8.90
C ASN A 202 -12.75 14.26 8.17
N HIS A 203 -11.80 13.46 8.67
CA HIS A 203 -10.50 13.25 8.04
C HIS A 203 -10.65 12.66 6.63
N LEU A 204 -11.52 11.66 6.44
CA LEU A 204 -11.82 11.10 5.12
C LEU A 204 -12.43 12.16 4.19
N ARG A 205 -13.38 12.98 4.70
CA ARG A 205 -13.97 14.05 3.90
C ARG A 205 -12.96 15.13 3.53
N ASP A 206 -12.10 15.52 4.47
CA ASP A 206 -11.10 16.56 4.24
C ASP A 206 -10.03 16.10 3.23
N ARG A 207 -9.66 14.81 3.25
CA ARG A 207 -8.69 14.22 2.32
C ARG A 207 -9.26 14.05 0.91
N PHE A 208 -10.49 13.56 0.78
CA PHE A 208 -11.06 13.15 -0.52
C PHE A 208 -12.15 14.07 -1.05
N GLY A 209 -12.65 15.02 -0.28
CA GLY A 209 -13.82 15.83 -0.65
C GLY A 209 -15.12 15.01 -0.77
N LEU A 210 -15.12 13.77 -0.28
CA LEU A 210 -16.24 12.83 -0.38
C LEU A 210 -16.78 12.45 1.00
N SER A 211 -18.08 12.11 1.03
CA SER A 211 -18.68 11.56 2.24
C SER A 211 -18.60 10.04 2.22
N PHE A 212 -18.05 9.46 3.29
CA PHE A 212 -17.95 8.02 3.51
C PHE A 212 -18.97 7.58 4.57
N LYS A 213 -19.53 6.39 4.39
CA LYS A 213 -20.23 5.70 5.47
C LYS A 213 -19.17 5.07 6.38
N VAL A 214 -19.25 5.31 7.69
CA VAL A 214 -18.31 4.73 8.66
C VAL A 214 -19.07 3.92 9.68
N HIS A 215 -18.70 2.65 9.84
CA HIS A 215 -19.20 1.77 10.91
C HIS A 215 -18.06 1.46 11.87
N VAL A 216 -18.32 1.66 13.14
CA VAL A 216 -17.37 1.41 14.22
C VAL A 216 -17.67 0.08 14.89
N PHE A 217 -16.64 -0.71 15.09
CA PHE A 217 -16.66 -1.98 15.80
C PHE A 217 -15.74 -1.88 17.02
N ALA A 218 -16.11 -2.55 18.10
CA ALA A 218 -15.21 -2.72 19.22
C ALA A 218 -13.97 -3.55 18.82
N PRO A 219 -12.81 -3.35 19.44
CA PRO A 219 -11.59 -4.11 19.15
C PRO A 219 -11.86 -5.64 19.17
N GLY A 220 -11.37 -6.35 18.16
CA GLY A 220 -11.57 -7.80 17.98
C GLY A 220 -12.95 -8.23 17.51
N LYS A 221 -13.86 -7.30 17.15
CA LYS A 221 -15.22 -7.61 16.68
C LYS A 221 -15.40 -7.55 15.17
N LEU A 222 -14.50 -6.89 14.46
CA LEU A 222 -14.50 -6.91 13.01
C LEU A 222 -13.83 -8.20 12.53
N SER A 223 -14.53 -8.97 11.69
CA SER A 223 -13.98 -10.23 11.15
C SER A 223 -12.67 -9.95 10.41
N ARG A 224 -11.66 -10.77 10.67
CA ARG A 224 -10.40 -10.70 9.97
C ARG A 224 -10.45 -11.54 8.73
N PRO A 225 -9.97 -11.05 7.58
CA PRO A 225 -9.82 -11.88 6.41
C PRO A 225 -8.88 -13.05 6.70
N GLU A 226 -9.25 -14.25 6.27
CA GLU A 226 -8.41 -15.45 6.36
C GLU A 226 -7.53 -15.55 5.11
N GLY A 227 -6.26 -15.92 5.27
CA GLY A 227 -5.33 -16.16 4.17
C GLY A 227 -4.01 -15.41 4.27
N ALA A 228 -3.11 -15.72 3.35
CA ALA A 228 -1.77 -15.12 3.29
C ALA A 228 -1.81 -13.65 2.84
N LYS A 229 -2.82 -13.26 2.06
CA LYS A 229 -3.09 -11.86 1.66
C LYS A 229 -4.38 -11.39 2.30
N VAL A 230 -4.30 -10.29 3.03
CA VAL A 230 -5.45 -9.68 3.71
C VAL A 230 -6.24 -8.87 2.70
N GLN A 231 -7.38 -9.41 2.23
CA GLN A 231 -8.29 -8.66 1.37
C GLN A 231 -9.11 -7.67 2.21
N ARG A 232 -8.68 -6.42 2.24
CA ARG A 232 -9.34 -5.33 2.98
C ARG A 232 -10.39 -4.59 2.15
N VAL A 233 -10.30 -4.68 0.84
CA VAL A 233 -11.25 -4.08 -0.10
C VAL A 233 -12.21 -5.16 -0.59
N ILE A 234 -13.50 -4.96 -0.34
CA ILE A 234 -14.56 -5.91 -0.66
C ILE A 234 -15.52 -5.24 -1.63
N HIS A 235 -15.60 -5.75 -2.85
CA HIS A 235 -16.58 -5.33 -3.83
C HIS A 235 -17.87 -6.14 -3.66
N ARG A 236 -18.99 -5.46 -3.47
CA ARG A 236 -20.32 -6.07 -3.41
C ARG A 236 -21.19 -5.52 -4.52
N LYS A 237 -21.86 -6.40 -5.26
CA LYS A 237 -23.02 -6.01 -6.06
C LYS A 237 -24.21 -6.00 -5.13
N ARG A 238 -24.95 -4.90 -5.08
CA ARG A 238 -26.22 -4.88 -4.37
C ARG A 238 -27.19 -5.79 -5.13
N GLU A 239 -27.54 -6.91 -4.54
CA GLU A 239 -28.65 -7.73 -5.03
C GLU A 239 -29.93 -6.88 -4.89
N LYS A 240 -30.75 -6.86 -5.99
CA LYS A 240 -32.00 -6.12 -6.04
C LYS A 240 -33.05 -6.76 -5.15
#